data_22c9ddd9cee6a908733b02cb1c72a554
#
_entry.id   22c9ddd9cee6a908733b02cb1c72a554
#
_cell.length_a   1.000
_cell.length_b   1.000
_cell.length_c   1.000
_cell.angle_alpha   90.00
_cell.angle_beta   90.00
_cell.angle_gamma   90.00
#
_symmetry.space_group_name_H-M   'P 1'
#
loop_
_entity.id
_entity.type
_entity.pdbx_description
1 polymer ?
#
loop_
_entity_poly.entity_id
_entity_poly.type
_entity_poly.pdbx_seq_one_letter_code
_entity_poly.pdbx_strand_id
1 'polypeptide(L)' 'MKEYKVIQPKLGFRNRLQNFEELLNQYGREGWTLKHTNEQYTSIILERDKNR' A
#
# COMPACT_ATOMS: atom_id res chain seq x y z
N MET A 1 -17.65 7.42 4.64
CA MET A 1 -16.62 8.27 3.99
C MET A 1 -15.33 7.49 3.84
N LYS A 2 -14.65 7.66 2.72
CA LYS A 2 -13.39 6.97 2.47
C LYS A 2 -12.22 7.90 2.72
N GLU A 3 -11.13 7.36 3.19
CA GLU A 3 -9.90 8.12 3.24
C GLU A 3 -8.82 7.36 2.45
N TYR A 4 -7.87 8.11 1.94
CA TYR A 4 -6.87 7.58 1.04
C TYR A 4 -5.48 7.93 1.53
N LYS A 5 -4.54 7.04 1.26
CA LYS A 5 -3.15 7.28 1.58
C LYS A 5 -2.32 6.99 0.33
N VAL A 6 -1.46 7.93 -0.03
CA VAL A 6 -0.55 7.74 -1.16
C VAL A 6 0.86 7.57 -0.60
N ILE A 7 1.50 6.48 -0.95
CA ILE A 7 2.85 6.21 -0.48
C ILE A 7 3.75 5.88 -1.66
N GLN A 8 5.03 6.14 -1.48
CA GLN A 8 6.04 5.81 -2.48
C GLN A 8 7.13 4.99 -1.80
N PRO A 9 6.90 3.68 -1.68
CA PRO A 9 7.82 2.84 -0.93
C PRO A 9 9.10 2.60 -1.69
N LYS A 10 10.19 2.42 -0.96
CA LYS A 10 11.45 2.01 -1.53
C LYS A 10 11.61 0.53 -1.28
N LEU A 11 11.38 -0.26 -2.32
CA LEU A 11 11.36 -1.71 -2.18
C LEU A 11 12.72 -2.36 -2.45
N GLY A 12 13.63 -1.61 -3.06
CA GLY A 12 14.94 -2.13 -3.38
C GLY A 12 14.93 -2.99 -4.63
N PHE A 13 16.08 -3.60 -4.93
CA PHE A 13 16.21 -4.44 -6.11
C PHE A 13 15.90 -5.89 -5.81
N ARG A 14 16.19 -6.33 -4.60
CA ARG A 14 15.99 -7.72 -4.23
C ARG A 14 14.68 -7.87 -3.50
N ASN A 15 13.99 -8.97 -3.80
CA ASN A 15 12.78 -9.34 -3.09
C ASN A 15 11.73 -8.24 -3.15
N ARG A 16 11.63 -7.55 -4.30
CA ARG A 16 10.69 -6.45 -4.43
C ARG A 16 9.26 -6.90 -4.15
N LEU A 17 8.87 -8.03 -4.72
CA LEU A 17 7.50 -8.51 -4.53
C LEU A 17 7.26 -8.90 -3.09
N GLN A 18 8.24 -9.54 -2.45
CA GLN A 18 8.10 -9.90 -1.05
C GLN A 18 8.00 -8.66 -0.17
N ASN A 19 8.85 -7.67 -0.43
CA ASN A 19 8.81 -6.43 0.34
C ASN A 19 7.49 -5.72 0.15
N PHE A 20 6.96 -5.73 -1.07
CA PHE A 20 5.68 -5.13 -1.37
C PHE A 20 4.56 -5.85 -0.62
N GLU A 21 4.62 -7.18 -0.59
CA GLU A 21 3.63 -7.97 0.12
C GLU A 21 3.64 -7.67 1.61
N GLU A 22 4.83 -7.57 2.20
CA GLU A 22 4.95 -7.26 3.62
C GLU A 22 4.39 -5.87 3.91
N LEU A 23 4.64 -4.92 3.01
CA LEU A 23 4.13 -3.57 3.16
C LEU A 23 2.60 -3.56 3.13
N LEU A 24 2.01 -4.30 2.18
CA LEU A 24 0.56 -4.38 2.09
C LEU A 24 -0.03 -5.03 3.32
N ASN A 25 0.63 -6.06 3.84
CA ASN A 25 0.13 -6.72 5.05
C ASN A 25 0.19 -5.78 6.24
N GLN A 26 1.25 -4.98 6.32
CA GLN A 26 1.39 -4.03 7.41
C GLN A 26 0.24 -3.03 7.41
N TYR A 27 -0.05 -2.45 6.24
CA TYR A 27 -1.15 -1.49 6.15
C TYR A 27 -2.50 -2.19 6.27
N GLY A 28 -2.59 -3.43 5.81
CA GLY A 28 -3.82 -4.19 5.94
C GLY A 28 -4.23 -4.38 7.39
N ARG A 29 -3.25 -4.56 8.28
CA ARG A 29 -3.56 -4.68 9.70
C ARG A 29 -4.16 -3.40 10.26
N GLU A 30 -3.92 -2.27 9.59
CA GLU A 30 -4.48 -0.98 10.00
C GLU A 30 -5.79 -0.68 9.28
N GLY A 31 -6.30 -1.63 8.51
CA GLY A 31 -7.56 -1.47 7.82
C GLY A 31 -7.47 -0.92 6.41
N TRP A 32 -6.25 -0.74 5.89
CA TRP A 32 -6.08 -0.23 4.55
C TRP A 32 -6.19 -1.33 3.52
N THR A 33 -6.76 -1.01 2.37
CA THR A 33 -6.80 -1.91 1.22
C THR A 33 -6.15 -1.23 0.04
N LEU A 34 -5.58 -2.03 -0.84
CA LEU A 34 -4.92 -1.51 -2.03
C LEU A 34 -5.96 -1.03 -3.02
N LYS A 35 -5.89 0.25 -3.40
CA LYS A 35 -6.78 0.82 -4.40
C LYS A 35 -6.13 0.76 -5.77
N HIS A 36 -4.85 1.13 -5.85
CA HIS A 36 -4.15 1.20 -7.12
C HIS A 36 -2.65 1.22 -6.89
N THR A 37 -1.92 0.69 -7.84
CA THR A 37 -0.48 0.79 -7.86
C THR A 37 -0.03 0.88 -9.32
N ASN A 38 1.11 1.52 -9.55
CA ASN A 38 1.67 1.54 -10.89
C ASN A 38 2.42 0.23 -11.15
N GLU A 39 2.90 0.06 -12.39
CA GLU A 39 3.52 -1.20 -12.79
C GLU A 39 4.81 -1.48 -12.05
N GLN A 40 5.48 -0.45 -11.58
CA GLN A 40 6.78 -0.60 -10.93
C GLN A 40 6.66 -0.63 -9.41
N TYR A 41 5.45 -0.52 -8.89
CA TYR A 41 5.18 -0.54 -7.44
C TYR A 41 5.90 0.58 -6.72
N THR A 42 6.12 1.71 -7.41
CA THR A 42 6.78 2.85 -6.80
C THR A 42 5.80 3.90 -6.30
N SER A 43 4.53 3.74 -6.62
CA SER A 43 3.48 4.64 -6.15
C SER A 43 2.24 3.81 -5.87
N ILE A 44 1.75 3.89 -4.65
CA ILE A 44 0.65 3.04 -4.19
C ILE A 44 -0.41 3.93 -3.57
N ILE A 45 -1.68 3.66 -3.91
CA ILE A 45 -2.81 4.34 -3.32
C ILE A 45 -3.58 3.34 -2.49
N LEU A 46 -3.74 3.63 -1.22
CA LEU A 46 -4.49 2.80 -0.28
C LEU A 46 -5.78 3.50 0.10
N GLU A 47 -6.76 2.71 0.47
CA GLU A 47 -8.09 3.20 0.77
C GLU A 47 -8.60 2.48 2.01
N ARG A 48 -9.33 3.20 2.84
CA ARG A 48 -10.06 2.55 3.94
C ARG A 48 -11.26 3.40 4.31
N ASP A 49 -12.22 2.80 4.99
CA ASP A 49 -13.37 3.52 5.49
C ASP A 49 -12.94 4.37 6.68
N LYS A 50 -13.32 5.62 6.67
CA LYS A 50 -13.06 6.52 7.79
C LYS A 50 -14.27 6.47 8.70
N ASN A 51 -14.11 5.79 9.79
CA ASN A 51 -15.17 5.68 10.80
C ASN A 51 -15.02 6.79 11.80
N ARG A 52 -15.82 7.30 12.00
CA ARG A 52 -15.77 8.15 12.88
C ARG A 52 -15.92 8.39 13.70
#